data_97bb73135bca7e274764325b88223082
#
_entry.id   97bb73135bca7e274764325b88223082
#
_cell.length_a   1.000
_cell.length_b   1.000
_cell.length_c   1.000
_cell.angle_alpha   90.00
_cell.angle_beta   90.00
_cell.angle_gamma   90.00
#
_symmetry.space_group_name_H-M   'P 1'
#
loop_
_entity.id
_entity.type
_entity.pdbx_description
1 polymer ?
#
loop_
_entity_poly.entity_id
_entity_poly.type
_entity_poly.pdbx_seq_one_letter_code
_entity_poly.pdbx_strand_id
1 'polypeptide(L)'
;MIKKNVAIFSGKTAGKLSRLLGNNGSTLPGVVALKIDPNIIRKLSRHIKHFIFITGTNGKTTTSNLLAHLLRSTGMKILNNSEGANMISGVAACLINNTSILGHIDYDYAVLEIDEASLPVILKQITPQMLIITNFFRDQLDRYGEIDMLIKDIEKAIHPIETKMILNADDPNVFRLSSHNKDNIYYGLGKKAYMFGDYGMSESKYCPMCGEEMLYDHIHFNQLGFFSCSCGFERPIPNYEIDNIQSNPLTFSLKNETYQMNMTGTYNVYNALAAITCAAELGIQDRNIKKSLHNFHLTNGRMQLFFYKGFPYIVNLNKNPSGMNVSLSEILSTHYEKQIVFFINDFIADGRDVSWIWDIDFECLQREDIKRIICSGSRTSDIMLRLKYAGIDPNKVIKIPSIEKAIQDAFSHPMPTYFLPTYTALQEVKNHTERSIKKENESCAL
;
A
#
# COMPACT_ATOMS: atom_id res chain seq x y z
N MET A 1 28.74 -14.99 18.38
CA MET A 1 27.76 -16.10 18.34
C MET A 1 26.73 -15.96 19.46
N ILE A 2 27.15 -15.84 20.73
CA ILE A 2 26.25 -15.76 21.91
C ILE A 2 25.22 -14.64 21.80
N LYS A 3 25.64 -13.39 21.47
CA LYS A 3 24.75 -12.22 21.35
C LYS A 3 23.65 -12.44 20.33
N LYS A 4 23.94 -13.05 19.16
CA LYS A 4 22.95 -13.40 18.14
C LYS A 4 21.88 -14.36 18.68
N ASN A 5 22.31 -15.44 19.36
CA ASN A 5 21.38 -16.47 19.86
C ASN A 5 20.52 -15.94 21.00
N VAL A 6 21.06 -15.10 21.88
CA VAL A 6 20.29 -14.40 22.93
C VAL A 6 19.27 -13.47 22.31
N ALA A 7 19.63 -12.70 21.28
CA ALA A 7 18.70 -11.82 20.58
C ALA A 7 17.54 -12.59 19.92
N ILE A 8 17.85 -13.72 19.26
CA ILE A 8 16.83 -14.58 18.65
C ILE A 8 15.90 -15.16 19.72
N PHE A 9 16.43 -15.73 20.78
CA PHE A 9 15.63 -16.33 21.85
C PHE A 9 14.72 -15.31 22.53
N SER A 10 15.29 -14.18 22.98
CA SER A 10 14.54 -13.09 23.62
C SER A 10 13.48 -12.49 22.69
N GLY A 11 13.80 -12.27 21.41
CA GLY A 11 12.85 -11.80 20.42
C GLY A 11 11.67 -12.76 20.23
N LYS A 12 11.94 -14.05 20.06
CA LYS A 12 10.89 -15.08 19.92
C LYS A 12 10.00 -15.17 21.16
N THR A 13 10.59 -15.08 22.36
CA THR A 13 9.86 -15.09 23.63
C THR A 13 8.95 -13.87 23.75
N ALA A 14 9.47 -12.68 23.42
CA ALA A 14 8.69 -11.45 23.39
C ALA A 14 7.51 -11.53 22.39
N GLY A 15 7.73 -12.13 21.22
CA GLY A 15 6.67 -12.36 20.23
C GLY A 15 5.58 -13.31 20.71
N LYS A 16 5.94 -14.39 21.43
CA LYS A 16 4.97 -15.31 22.04
C LYS A 16 4.14 -14.61 23.11
N LEU A 17 4.77 -13.84 23.99
CA LEU A 17 4.08 -13.07 25.03
C LEU A 17 3.15 -12.02 24.43
N SER A 18 3.59 -11.30 23.41
CA SER A 18 2.75 -10.31 22.71
C SER A 18 1.47 -10.94 22.14
N ARG A 19 1.58 -12.12 21.53
CA ARG A 19 0.42 -12.85 20.98
C ARG A 19 -0.52 -13.36 22.06
N LEU A 20 0.00 -13.82 23.20
CA LEU A 20 -0.80 -14.21 24.36
C LEU A 20 -1.60 -13.04 24.95
N LEU A 21 -1.07 -11.81 24.81
CA LEU A 21 -1.74 -10.56 25.22
C LEU A 21 -2.69 -9.99 24.14
N GLY A 22 -2.98 -10.75 23.08
CA GLY A 22 -3.92 -10.36 22.03
C GLY A 22 -3.35 -9.42 20.95
N ASN A 23 -2.03 -9.20 20.91
CA ASN A 23 -1.37 -8.40 19.86
C ASN A 23 -0.78 -9.30 18.76
N ASN A 24 -0.63 -8.76 17.54
CA ASN A 24 -0.08 -9.53 16.40
C ASN A 24 1.39 -9.96 16.58
N GLY A 25 2.16 -9.30 17.46
CA GLY A 25 3.58 -9.61 17.68
C GLY A 25 4.47 -9.33 16.45
N SER A 26 4.03 -8.44 15.56
CA SER A 26 4.69 -8.14 14.29
C SER A 26 5.94 -7.26 14.41
N THR A 27 6.10 -6.52 15.51
CA THR A 27 7.23 -5.59 15.70
C THR A 27 8.02 -5.84 16.98
N LEU A 28 7.37 -6.22 18.08
CA LEU A 28 8.02 -6.41 19.40
C LEU A 28 9.20 -7.37 19.38
N PRO A 29 9.16 -8.52 18.67
CA PRO A 29 10.34 -9.40 18.54
C PRO A 29 11.57 -8.68 18.01
N GLY A 30 11.38 -7.84 17.00
CA GLY A 30 12.44 -7.07 16.37
C GLY A 30 12.99 -5.98 17.29
N VAL A 31 12.12 -5.25 18.00
CA VAL A 31 12.55 -4.23 18.99
C VAL A 31 13.46 -4.84 20.05
N VAL A 32 13.05 -5.97 20.64
CA VAL A 32 13.83 -6.66 21.66
C VAL A 32 15.15 -7.16 21.09
N ALA A 33 15.13 -7.79 19.92
CA ALA A 33 16.32 -8.35 19.29
C ALA A 33 17.33 -7.26 18.89
N LEU A 34 16.87 -6.13 18.32
CA LEU A 34 17.75 -5.01 17.94
C LEU A 34 18.38 -4.31 19.16
N LYS A 35 17.69 -4.23 20.30
CA LYS A 35 18.27 -3.73 21.55
C LYS A 35 19.42 -4.62 22.06
N ILE A 36 19.30 -5.93 21.90
CA ILE A 36 20.32 -6.90 22.31
C ILE A 36 21.46 -6.94 21.29
N ASP A 37 21.14 -7.04 20.00
CA ASP A 37 22.10 -7.09 18.91
C ASP A 37 21.71 -6.16 17.75
N PRO A 38 22.23 -4.92 17.69
CA PRO A 38 21.92 -3.95 16.63
C PRO A 38 22.25 -4.45 15.22
N ASN A 39 23.13 -5.43 15.07
CA ASN A 39 23.52 -6.03 13.79
C ASN A 39 22.77 -7.35 13.49
N ILE A 40 21.66 -7.64 14.18
CA ILE A 40 20.93 -8.91 14.02
C ILE A 40 20.41 -9.11 12.60
N ILE A 41 19.93 -8.04 11.96
CA ILE A 41 19.44 -8.06 10.57
C ILE A 41 20.57 -8.55 9.65
N ARG A 42 21.74 -7.91 9.69
CA ARG A 42 22.92 -8.30 8.88
C ARG A 42 23.36 -9.75 9.14
N LYS A 43 23.26 -10.21 10.40
CA LYS A 43 23.68 -11.58 10.76
C LYS A 43 22.71 -12.64 10.26
N LEU A 44 21.41 -12.35 10.24
CA LEU A 44 20.39 -13.28 9.75
C LEU A 44 20.27 -13.25 8.24
N SER A 45 20.43 -12.11 7.61
CA SER A 45 20.33 -11.96 6.16
C SER A 45 21.35 -12.79 5.38
N ARG A 46 22.51 -13.08 5.97
CA ARG A 46 23.57 -13.90 5.33
C ARG A 46 23.14 -15.32 4.94
N HIS A 47 22.03 -15.80 5.47
CA HIS A 47 21.50 -17.13 5.23
C HIS A 47 20.35 -17.16 4.20
N ILE A 48 19.96 -16.01 3.66
CA ILE A 48 18.98 -15.88 2.60
C ILE A 48 19.72 -15.56 1.31
N LYS A 49 19.37 -16.24 0.21
CA LYS A 49 20.13 -16.13 -1.04
C LYS A 49 19.97 -14.76 -1.69
N HIS A 50 18.73 -14.28 -1.78
CA HIS A 50 18.38 -13.07 -2.50
C HIS A 50 17.37 -12.20 -1.74
N PHE A 51 17.50 -10.89 -1.86
CA PHE A 51 16.58 -9.92 -1.29
C PHE A 51 15.97 -9.08 -2.40
N ILE A 52 14.67 -8.85 -2.29
CA ILE A 52 13.91 -7.90 -3.11
C ILE A 52 13.23 -6.94 -2.14
N PHE A 53 13.51 -5.66 -2.26
CA PHE A 53 12.91 -4.63 -1.43
C PHE A 53 11.85 -3.87 -2.21
N ILE A 54 10.74 -3.55 -1.54
CA ILE A 54 9.67 -2.74 -2.08
C ILE A 54 9.47 -1.54 -1.16
N THR A 55 9.59 -0.34 -1.72
CA THR A 55 9.39 0.93 -1.00
C THR A 55 8.52 1.89 -1.81
N GLY A 56 8.17 3.03 -1.20
CA GLY A 56 7.32 4.08 -1.77
C GLY A 56 6.07 4.32 -0.91
N THR A 57 5.36 5.43 -1.09
CA THR A 57 4.28 5.86 -0.20
C THR A 57 3.09 4.91 -0.21
N ASN A 58 2.58 4.57 -1.39
CA ASN A 58 1.41 3.71 -1.56
C ASN A 58 1.75 2.44 -2.35
N GLY A 59 0.98 1.36 -2.13
CA GLY A 59 1.08 0.12 -2.89
C GLY A 59 2.11 -0.90 -2.38
N LYS A 60 3.00 -0.54 -1.44
CA LYS A 60 4.06 -1.43 -0.91
C LYS A 60 3.57 -2.82 -0.53
N THR A 61 2.57 -2.89 0.36
CA THR A 61 2.04 -4.15 0.89
C THR A 61 1.40 -5.01 -0.19
N THR A 62 0.62 -4.38 -1.08
CA THR A 62 -0.02 -5.10 -2.19
C THR A 62 1.03 -5.65 -3.15
N THR A 63 1.99 -4.84 -3.57
CA THR A 63 3.07 -5.24 -4.47
C THR A 63 3.92 -6.36 -3.87
N SER A 64 4.33 -6.24 -2.60
CA SER A 64 5.17 -7.26 -1.94
C SER A 64 4.44 -8.58 -1.76
N ASN A 65 3.17 -8.54 -1.36
CA ASN A 65 2.36 -9.75 -1.19
C ASN A 65 2.08 -10.44 -2.54
N LEU A 66 1.75 -9.66 -3.57
CA LEU A 66 1.55 -10.18 -4.91
C LEU A 66 2.82 -10.80 -5.48
N LEU A 67 3.96 -10.10 -5.40
CA LEU A 67 5.25 -10.64 -5.84
C LEU A 67 5.62 -11.93 -5.09
N ALA A 68 5.46 -11.94 -3.77
CA ALA A 68 5.70 -13.13 -2.97
C ALA A 68 4.78 -14.30 -3.38
N HIS A 69 3.52 -14.03 -3.72
CA HIS A 69 2.58 -15.02 -4.23
C HIS A 69 3.00 -15.55 -5.59
N LEU A 70 3.39 -14.66 -6.52
CA LEU A 70 3.92 -15.03 -7.85
C LEU A 70 5.12 -15.98 -7.72
N LEU A 71 6.10 -15.61 -6.90
CA LEU A 71 7.30 -16.43 -6.72
C LEU A 71 7.03 -17.76 -6.02
N ARG A 72 6.15 -17.80 -5.00
CA ARG A 72 5.73 -19.06 -4.35
C ARG A 72 5.03 -20.01 -5.32
N SER A 73 4.29 -19.50 -6.29
CA SER A 73 3.59 -20.34 -7.29
C SER A 73 4.56 -21.13 -8.19
N THR A 74 5.84 -20.77 -8.22
CA THR A 74 6.90 -21.49 -8.93
C THR A 74 7.64 -22.49 -8.06
N GLY A 75 7.24 -22.69 -6.79
CA GLY A 75 7.86 -23.60 -5.85
C GLY A 75 9.00 -23.02 -5.02
N MET A 76 9.31 -21.74 -5.18
CA MET A 76 10.37 -21.06 -4.39
C MET A 76 9.91 -20.84 -2.94
N LYS A 77 10.86 -20.95 -2.01
CA LYS A 77 10.67 -20.60 -0.58
C LYS A 77 10.82 -19.09 -0.41
N ILE A 78 9.72 -18.41 -0.12
CA ILE A 78 9.69 -16.94 -0.04
C ILE A 78 9.37 -16.48 1.39
N LEU A 79 10.30 -15.72 1.97
CA LEU A 79 10.09 -14.93 3.17
C LEU A 79 9.42 -13.60 2.79
N ASN A 80 8.37 -13.21 3.53
CA ASN A 80 7.66 -11.94 3.29
C ASN A 80 7.11 -11.38 4.61
N ASN A 81 7.22 -10.05 4.83
CA ASN A 81 6.63 -9.36 5.97
C ASN A 81 5.18 -8.92 5.66
N SER A 82 4.33 -9.88 5.32
CA SER A 82 2.97 -9.71 4.78
C SER A 82 2.01 -8.90 5.65
N GLU A 83 2.31 -8.72 6.95
CA GLU A 83 1.48 -7.95 7.90
C GLU A 83 1.70 -6.43 7.82
N GLY A 84 2.57 -5.95 6.90
CA GLY A 84 2.85 -4.52 6.71
C GLY A 84 3.76 -3.90 7.79
N ALA A 85 4.43 -4.72 8.59
CA ALA A 85 5.45 -4.25 9.54
C ALA A 85 6.76 -3.93 8.78
N ASN A 86 6.84 -2.72 8.22
CA ASN A 86 7.83 -2.29 7.23
C ASN A 86 8.97 -1.43 7.79
N MET A 87 8.91 -1.06 9.07
CA MET A 87 10.00 -0.36 9.76
C MET A 87 11.12 -1.35 10.12
N ILE A 88 12.29 -0.85 10.50
CA ILE A 88 13.46 -1.66 10.86
C ILE A 88 13.14 -2.74 11.91
N SER A 89 12.29 -2.43 12.89
CA SER A 89 11.84 -3.41 13.90
C SER A 89 10.94 -4.50 13.31
N GLY A 90 10.11 -4.17 12.33
CA GLY A 90 9.27 -5.13 11.61
C GLY A 90 10.09 -6.08 10.74
N VAL A 91 11.07 -5.56 10.01
CA VAL A 91 12.00 -6.37 9.22
C VAL A 91 12.80 -7.32 10.13
N ALA A 92 13.31 -6.81 11.26
CA ALA A 92 14.00 -7.65 12.25
C ALA A 92 13.07 -8.73 12.82
N ALA A 93 11.81 -8.38 13.15
CA ALA A 93 10.82 -9.32 13.65
C ALA A 93 10.49 -10.41 12.61
N CYS A 94 10.35 -10.05 11.34
CA CYS A 94 10.14 -10.99 10.25
C CYS A 94 11.28 -12.01 10.17
N LEU A 95 12.53 -11.57 10.19
CA LEU A 95 13.71 -12.45 10.19
C LEU A 95 13.75 -13.33 11.44
N ILE A 96 13.53 -12.78 12.64
CA ILE A 96 13.53 -13.50 13.92
C ILE A 96 12.46 -14.59 13.96
N ASN A 97 11.23 -14.25 13.57
CA ASN A 97 10.11 -15.20 13.63
C ASN A 97 10.32 -16.39 12.69
N ASN A 98 11.01 -16.18 11.56
CA ASN A 98 11.26 -17.19 10.53
C ASN A 98 12.65 -17.86 10.63
N THR A 99 13.40 -17.59 11.69
CA THR A 99 14.68 -18.22 12.00
C THR A 99 14.48 -19.31 13.04
N SER A 100 15.23 -20.42 12.97
CA SER A 100 15.28 -21.41 14.05
C SER A 100 15.95 -20.83 15.31
N ILE A 101 15.81 -21.49 16.48
CA ILE A 101 16.47 -21.05 17.72
C ILE A 101 18.00 -21.01 17.55
N LEU A 102 18.54 -21.88 16.71
CA LEU A 102 19.98 -21.95 16.39
C LEU A 102 20.41 -20.92 15.34
N GLY A 103 19.49 -20.10 14.84
CA GLY A 103 19.78 -19.06 13.87
C GLY A 103 19.86 -19.55 12.43
N HIS A 104 19.27 -20.70 12.12
CA HIS A 104 19.13 -21.19 10.75
C HIS A 104 17.87 -20.61 10.11
N ILE A 105 18.02 -20.11 8.88
CA ILE A 105 16.96 -19.55 8.05
C ILE A 105 17.21 -20.03 6.61
N ASP A 106 16.18 -20.59 5.95
CA ASP A 106 16.31 -21.22 4.63
C ASP A 106 15.19 -20.74 3.71
N TYR A 107 15.49 -19.68 2.95
CA TYR A 107 14.62 -19.09 1.95
C TYR A 107 15.41 -18.77 0.69
N ASP A 108 14.81 -18.97 -0.48
CA ASP A 108 15.41 -18.59 -1.76
C ASP A 108 15.40 -17.08 -1.92
N TYR A 109 14.26 -16.44 -1.60
CA TYR A 109 14.10 -14.99 -1.63
C TYR A 109 13.47 -14.47 -0.35
N ALA A 110 13.88 -13.25 0.05
CA ALA A 110 13.14 -12.41 0.97
C ALA A 110 12.55 -11.23 0.20
N VAL A 111 11.23 -11.20 0.06
CA VAL A 111 10.47 -10.10 -0.53
C VAL A 111 9.98 -9.22 0.61
N LEU A 112 10.62 -8.09 0.84
CA LEU A 112 10.38 -7.25 2.01
C LEU A 112 9.83 -5.88 1.61
N GLU A 113 8.67 -5.57 2.17
CA GLU A 113 8.16 -4.21 2.22
C GLU A 113 9.00 -3.41 3.22
N ILE A 114 9.51 -2.24 2.80
CA ILE A 114 10.35 -1.37 3.62
C ILE A 114 9.80 0.05 3.57
N ASP A 115 9.61 0.62 4.75
CA ASP A 115 9.23 2.00 4.92
C ASP A 115 10.34 2.93 4.42
N GLU A 116 9.95 4.04 3.78
CA GLU A 116 10.85 4.96 3.08
C GLU A 116 11.95 5.51 3.99
N ALA A 117 11.59 5.92 5.22
CA ALA A 117 12.56 6.43 6.19
C ALA A 117 13.45 5.32 6.78
N SER A 118 12.99 4.06 6.76
CA SER A 118 13.75 2.91 7.23
C SER A 118 14.72 2.37 6.16
N LEU A 119 14.47 2.65 4.88
CA LEU A 119 15.26 2.13 3.76
C LEU A 119 16.75 2.48 3.86
N PRO A 120 17.16 3.75 4.12
CA PRO A 120 18.58 4.10 4.24
C PRO A 120 19.32 3.32 5.35
N VAL A 121 18.63 2.99 6.44
CA VAL A 121 19.22 2.24 7.56
C VAL A 121 19.34 0.76 7.22
N ILE A 122 18.37 0.19 6.52
CA ILE A 122 18.35 -1.23 6.14
C ILE A 122 19.37 -1.48 5.02
N LEU A 123 19.52 -0.58 4.06
CA LEU A 123 20.52 -0.69 2.97
C LEU A 123 21.96 -0.75 3.49
N LYS A 124 22.26 -0.15 4.65
CA LYS A 124 23.57 -0.32 5.32
C LYS A 124 23.82 -1.74 5.84
N GLN A 125 22.78 -2.57 5.98
CA GLN A 125 22.86 -3.92 6.51
C GLN A 125 22.66 -5.01 5.45
N ILE A 126 21.85 -4.73 4.43
CA ILE A 126 21.50 -5.66 3.35
C ILE A 126 21.47 -4.88 2.02
N THR A 127 22.21 -5.38 1.04
CA THR A 127 22.08 -4.94 -0.35
C THR A 127 21.09 -5.84 -1.06
N PRO A 128 19.94 -5.34 -1.54
CA PRO A 128 18.98 -6.16 -2.27
C PRO A 128 19.46 -6.42 -3.69
N GLN A 129 19.08 -7.55 -4.28
CA GLN A 129 19.26 -7.85 -5.70
C GLN A 129 18.43 -6.92 -6.56
N MET A 130 17.19 -6.64 -6.10
CA MET A 130 16.27 -5.71 -6.76
C MET A 130 15.62 -4.79 -5.74
N LEU A 131 15.42 -3.53 -6.15
CA LEU A 131 14.72 -2.51 -5.39
C LEU A 131 13.57 -1.96 -6.24
N ILE A 132 12.33 -2.21 -5.82
CA ILE A 132 11.12 -1.69 -6.44
C ILE A 132 10.73 -0.41 -5.72
N ILE A 133 10.51 0.67 -6.46
CA ILE A 133 10.00 1.94 -5.93
C ILE A 133 8.66 2.24 -6.62
N THR A 134 7.59 2.29 -5.83
CA THR A 134 6.23 2.40 -6.36
C THR A 134 5.85 3.84 -6.72
N ASN A 135 5.91 4.74 -5.76
CA ASN A 135 5.56 6.15 -5.90
C ASN A 135 6.00 6.94 -4.67
N PHE A 136 6.07 8.26 -4.80
CA PHE A 136 6.26 9.17 -3.68
C PHE A 136 5.17 10.24 -3.68
N PHE A 137 4.18 10.06 -2.81
CA PHE A 137 3.14 11.03 -2.53
C PHE A 137 3.36 11.67 -1.18
N ARG A 138 2.74 12.82 -0.95
CA ARG A 138 2.68 13.44 0.36
C ARG A 138 2.01 12.47 1.34
N ASP A 139 2.71 12.12 2.41
CA ASP A 139 2.21 11.31 3.52
C ASP A 139 2.21 12.18 4.79
N GLN A 140 2.08 11.59 5.95
CA GLN A 140 2.03 12.28 7.23
C GLN A 140 3.29 13.13 7.47
N LEU A 141 3.14 14.46 7.44
CA LEU A 141 4.26 15.41 7.59
C LEU A 141 4.96 15.32 8.97
N ASP A 142 4.21 14.93 10.00
CA ASP A 142 4.71 14.73 11.36
C ASP A 142 5.68 13.55 11.48
N ARG A 143 5.67 12.60 10.54
CA ARG A 143 6.56 11.42 10.51
C ARG A 143 7.78 11.58 9.61
N TYR A 144 7.65 12.29 8.50
CA TYR A 144 8.65 12.24 7.41
C TYR A 144 9.18 13.62 7.01
N GLY A 145 8.57 14.72 7.51
CA GLY A 145 8.91 16.05 7.04
C GLY A 145 8.56 16.26 5.56
N GLU A 146 9.29 17.12 4.88
CA GLU A 146 9.08 17.36 3.47
C GLU A 146 9.55 16.18 2.62
N ILE A 147 8.75 15.79 1.63
CA ILE A 147 9.00 14.67 0.72
C ILE A 147 10.35 14.76 0.03
N ASP A 148 10.81 15.97 -0.29
CA ASP A 148 12.11 16.19 -0.92
C ASP A 148 13.30 15.79 -0.05
N MET A 149 13.22 15.99 1.26
CA MET A 149 14.27 15.57 2.18
C MET A 149 14.34 14.04 2.25
N LEU A 150 13.20 13.40 2.34
CA LEU A 150 13.09 11.94 2.34
C LEU A 150 13.69 11.32 1.08
N ILE A 151 13.34 11.86 -0.10
CA ILE A 151 13.86 11.37 -1.38
C ILE A 151 15.38 11.58 -1.47
N LYS A 152 15.91 12.74 -1.03
CA LYS A 152 17.36 13.00 -0.98
C LYS A 152 18.11 12.01 -0.08
N ASP A 153 17.52 11.61 1.03
CA ASP A 153 18.14 10.61 1.93
C ASP A 153 18.11 9.20 1.32
N ILE A 154 17.04 8.84 0.61
CA ILE A 154 16.97 7.61 -0.18
C ILE A 154 18.03 7.65 -1.29
N GLU A 155 18.12 8.74 -2.05
CA GLU A 155 19.10 8.94 -3.12
C GLU A 155 20.54 8.72 -2.64
N LYS A 156 20.92 9.35 -1.52
CA LYS A 156 22.23 9.14 -0.89
C LYS A 156 22.47 7.68 -0.47
N ALA A 157 21.42 6.98 -0.06
CA ALA A 157 21.54 5.60 0.40
C ALA A 157 21.64 4.58 -0.75
N ILE A 158 21.01 4.84 -1.89
CA ILE A 158 21.06 3.96 -3.07
C ILE A 158 22.33 4.19 -3.91
N HIS A 159 22.89 5.41 -3.90
CA HIS A 159 24.06 5.78 -4.70
C HIS A 159 25.24 4.80 -4.57
N PRO A 160 25.64 4.33 -3.37
CA PRO A 160 26.81 3.47 -3.19
C PRO A 160 26.52 1.97 -3.40
N ILE A 161 25.31 1.56 -3.73
CA ILE A 161 24.94 0.15 -3.82
C ILE A 161 24.70 -0.29 -5.27
N GLU A 162 25.17 -1.48 -5.60
CA GLU A 162 24.83 -2.15 -6.86
C GLU A 162 23.52 -2.93 -6.66
N THR A 163 22.44 -2.41 -7.16
CA THR A 163 21.12 -3.04 -7.14
C THR A 163 20.36 -2.71 -8.41
N LYS A 164 19.63 -3.68 -8.95
CA LYS A 164 18.75 -3.44 -10.09
C LYS A 164 17.49 -2.74 -9.60
N MET A 165 17.24 -1.52 -10.08
CA MET A 165 16.05 -0.76 -9.68
C MET A 165 14.90 -0.97 -10.66
N ILE A 166 13.69 -1.14 -10.13
CA ILE A 166 12.44 -1.21 -10.87
C ILE A 166 11.63 0.03 -10.46
N LEU A 167 11.50 0.97 -11.37
CA LEU A 167 11.04 2.33 -11.12
C LEU A 167 9.74 2.62 -11.86
N ASN A 168 8.81 3.29 -11.19
CA ASN A 168 7.61 3.82 -11.82
C ASN A 168 7.98 5.00 -12.75
N ALA A 169 7.82 4.82 -14.05
CA ALA A 169 8.11 5.83 -15.08
C ALA A 169 7.20 7.05 -14.98
N ASP A 170 5.99 6.86 -14.46
CA ASP A 170 4.94 7.88 -14.44
C ASP A 170 5.09 8.84 -13.25
N ASP A 171 5.96 8.52 -12.28
CA ASP A 171 6.20 9.37 -11.11
C ASP A 171 7.52 10.15 -11.26
N PRO A 172 7.49 11.49 -11.41
CA PRO A 172 8.71 12.30 -11.52
C PRO A 172 9.60 12.19 -10.28
N ASN A 173 9.02 12.00 -9.09
CA ASN A 173 9.78 11.83 -7.86
C ASN A 173 10.51 10.48 -7.78
N VAL A 174 9.97 9.44 -8.41
CA VAL A 174 10.65 8.15 -8.56
C VAL A 174 11.70 8.23 -9.65
N PHE A 175 11.36 8.84 -10.79
CA PHE A 175 12.27 8.95 -11.92
C PHE A 175 13.56 9.72 -11.61
N ARG A 176 13.52 10.75 -10.74
CA ARG A 176 14.73 11.48 -10.33
C ARG A 176 15.81 10.60 -9.68
N LEU A 177 15.43 9.45 -9.10
CA LEU A 177 16.37 8.50 -8.51
C LEU A 177 17.13 7.66 -9.55
N SER A 178 16.75 7.74 -10.82
CA SER A 178 17.32 6.94 -11.91
C SER A 178 18.76 7.28 -12.29
N SER A 179 19.23 8.46 -11.92
CA SER A 179 20.52 9.02 -12.36
C SER A 179 21.74 8.21 -11.89
N HIS A 180 21.57 7.30 -10.92
CA HIS A 180 22.65 6.59 -10.23
C HIS A 180 22.89 5.17 -10.73
N ASN A 181 22.00 4.60 -11.56
CA ASN A 181 22.17 3.26 -12.09
C ASN A 181 21.79 3.20 -13.58
N LYS A 182 22.61 2.54 -14.38
CA LYS A 182 22.39 2.43 -15.84
C LYS A 182 21.41 1.32 -16.22
N ASP A 183 21.20 0.34 -15.34
CA ASP A 183 20.39 -0.86 -15.60
C ASP A 183 18.99 -0.75 -14.95
N ASN A 184 18.42 0.44 -14.90
CA ASN A 184 17.08 0.65 -14.38
C ASN A 184 16.05 0.07 -15.33
N ILE A 185 15.02 -0.58 -14.73
CA ILE A 185 13.83 -1.06 -15.44
C ILE A 185 12.68 -0.14 -15.09
N TYR A 186 12.00 0.35 -16.12
CA TYR A 186 10.86 1.25 -15.95
C TYR A 186 9.55 0.52 -16.24
N TYR A 187 8.54 0.77 -15.42
CA TYR A 187 7.17 0.35 -15.68
C TYR A 187 6.23 1.56 -15.60
N GLY A 188 5.14 1.53 -16.37
CA GLY A 188 4.19 2.63 -16.41
C GLY A 188 2.96 2.30 -17.24
N LEU A 189 2.03 3.25 -17.30
CA LEU A 189 0.80 3.14 -18.07
C LEU A 189 0.90 3.95 -19.36
N GLY A 190 0.43 3.39 -20.47
CA GLY A 190 0.29 4.09 -21.74
C GLY A 190 -0.89 5.05 -21.71
N LYS A 191 -0.91 6.03 -22.63
CA LYS A 191 -1.98 7.05 -22.71
C LYS A 191 -3.39 6.46 -22.86
N LYS A 192 -3.52 5.27 -23.44
CA LYS A 192 -4.82 4.58 -23.61
C LYS A 192 -5.29 3.87 -22.34
N ALA A 193 -4.42 3.68 -21.36
CA ALA A 193 -4.75 3.10 -20.07
C ALA A 193 -5.38 4.15 -19.15
N TYR A 194 -6.54 4.69 -19.54
CA TYR A 194 -7.25 5.69 -18.76
C TYR A 194 -7.78 5.08 -17.47
N MET A 195 -7.42 5.66 -16.33
CA MET A 195 -7.81 5.13 -15.02
C MET A 195 -8.84 5.99 -14.29
N PHE A 196 -8.66 7.31 -14.30
CA PHE A 196 -9.47 8.23 -13.50
C PHE A 196 -9.71 9.54 -14.26
N GLY A 197 -10.81 10.26 -13.91
CA GLY A 197 -10.99 11.63 -14.33
C GLY A 197 -9.97 12.57 -13.67
N ASP A 198 -9.96 13.83 -14.05
CA ASP A 198 -9.08 14.90 -13.55
C ASP A 198 -9.30 15.22 -12.06
N TYR A 199 -9.31 14.19 -11.20
CA TYR A 199 -9.46 14.35 -9.76
C TYR A 199 -8.09 14.29 -9.08
N GLY A 200 -7.77 15.37 -8.39
CA GLY A 200 -6.61 15.47 -7.51
C GLY A 200 -5.63 16.57 -7.90
N MET A 201 -5.14 17.28 -6.90
CA MET A 201 -4.06 18.26 -7.06
C MET A 201 -2.76 17.50 -7.41
N SER A 202 -2.10 17.89 -8.49
CA SER A 202 -0.76 17.39 -8.81
C SER A 202 0.22 17.84 -7.72
N GLU A 203 0.73 16.87 -6.94
CA GLU A 203 1.72 17.14 -5.89
C GLU A 203 3.10 17.50 -6.46
N SER A 204 3.36 17.14 -7.72
CA SER A 204 4.61 17.43 -8.43
C SER A 204 4.37 18.47 -9.53
N LYS A 205 4.02 19.68 -9.11
CA LYS A 205 3.84 20.81 -10.04
C LYS A 205 5.18 21.33 -10.59
N TYR A 206 6.24 21.25 -9.81
CA TYR A 206 7.55 21.80 -10.15
C TYR A 206 8.57 20.68 -10.39
N CYS A 207 9.44 20.93 -11.37
CA CYS A 207 10.51 20.01 -11.74
C CYS A 207 11.48 19.77 -10.57
N PRO A 208 11.72 18.52 -10.17
CA PRO A 208 12.63 18.23 -9.06
C PRO A 208 14.09 18.51 -9.38
N MET A 209 14.43 18.79 -10.66
CA MET A 209 15.78 19.05 -11.12
C MET A 209 16.09 20.56 -11.21
N CYS A 210 15.18 21.37 -11.78
CA CYS A 210 15.43 22.79 -12.03
C CYS A 210 14.47 23.75 -11.31
N GLY A 211 13.37 23.25 -10.74
CA GLY A 211 12.37 24.07 -10.03
C GLY A 211 11.35 24.78 -10.92
N GLU A 212 11.46 24.68 -12.24
CA GLU A 212 10.47 25.23 -13.18
C GLU A 212 9.18 24.42 -13.18
N GLU A 213 8.07 25.01 -13.63
CA GLU A 213 6.78 24.31 -13.74
C GLU A 213 6.87 23.18 -14.76
N MET A 214 6.39 21.97 -14.37
CA MET A 214 6.31 20.82 -15.26
C MET A 214 5.05 20.85 -16.11
N LEU A 215 5.19 20.38 -17.35
CA LEU A 215 4.07 20.15 -18.26
C LEU A 215 3.65 18.70 -18.19
N TYR A 216 2.32 18.47 -18.14
CA TYR A 216 1.72 17.16 -18.22
C TYR A 216 0.86 17.05 -19.48
N ASP A 217 1.24 16.18 -20.38
CA ASP A 217 0.46 15.87 -21.57
C ASP A 217 -0.73 14.95 -21.25
N HIS A 218 -0.56 14.08 -20.23
CA HIS A 218 -1.61 13.21 -19.72
C HIS A 218 -1.35 12.85 -18.25
N ILE A 219 -2.39 12.85 -17.43
CA ILE A 219 -2.33 12.46 -16.02
C ILE A 219 -3.21 11.23 -15.83
N HIS A 220 -2.64 10.17 -15.27
CA HIS A 220 -3.38 8.97 -14.89
C HIS A 220 -3.98 9.12 -13.49
N PHE A 221 -3.19 9.64 -12.56
CA PHE A 221 -3.61 9.81 -11.16
C PHE A 221 -2.61 10.71 -10.40
N ASN A 222 -3.06 11.77 -9.74
CA ASN A 222 -2.23 12.78 -9.05
C ASN A 222 -1.09 13.28 -9.96
N GLN A 223 0.19 13.03 -9.57
CA GLN A 223 1.36 13.36 -10.41
C GLN A 223 1.79 12.22 -11.33
N LEU A 224 1.12 11.08 -11.31
CA LEU A 224 1.48 9.96 -12.19
C LEU A 224 0.98 10.21 -13.60
N GLY A 225 1.89 10.34 -14.55
CA GLY A 225 1.49 10.61 -15.92
C GLY A 225 2.66 10.89 -16.86
N PHE A 226 2.35 11.56 -17.97
CA PHE A 226 3.29 11.94 -19.01
C PHE A 226 3.79 13.35 -18.74
N PHE A 227 4.83 13.46 -17.92
CA PHE A 227 5.46 14.72 -17.54
C PHE A 227 6.64 15.09 -18.42
N SER A 228 6.89 16.39 -18.57
CA SER A 228 8.07 16.95 -19.21
C SER A 228 8.42 18.32 -18.62
N CYS A 229 9.70 18.72 -18.77
CA CYS A 229 10.20 20.00 -18.34
C CYS A 229 11.16 20.58 -19.40
N SER A 230 11.22 21.90 -19.49
CA SER A 230 12.12 22.64 -20.39
C SER A 230 13.61 22.31 -20.19
N CYS A 231 14.01 21.81 -19.02
CA CYS A 231 15.38 21.39 -18.74
C CYS A 231 15.75 20.00 -19.31
N GLY A 232 14.82 19.32 -20.00
CA GLY A 232 15.01 17.97 -20.53
C GLY A 232 14.66 16.84 -19.56
N PHE A 233 14.14 17.16 -18.36
CA PHE A 233 13.61 16.14 -17.45
C PHE A 233 12.23 15.72 -17.93
N GLU A 234 12.11 14.49 -18.42
CA GLU A 234 10.87 13.97 -18.99
C GLU A 234 10.64 12.50 -18.63
N ARG A 235 9.39 12.04 -18.72
CA ARG A 235 9.00 10.66 -18.48
C ARG A 235 9.80 9.70 -19.35
N PRO A 236 10.51 8.72 -18.76
CA PRO A 236 11.23 7.73 -19.54
C PRO A 236 10.27 6.79 -20.26
N ILE A 237 10.72 6.17 -21.35
CA ILE A 237 9.96 5.11 -22.04
C ILE A 237 9.99 3.85 -21.16
N PRO A 238 8.83 3.31 -20.73
CA PRO A 238 8.78 2.11 -19.90
C PRO A 238 9.24 0.85 -20.65
N ASN A 239 9.95 -0.04 -19.98
CA ASN A 239 10.23 -1.40 -20.46
C ASN A 239 8.98 -2.29 -20.40
N TYR A 240 8.07 -1.97 -19.45
CA TYR A 240 6.81 -2.64 -19.25
C TYR A 240 5.69 -1.59 -19.19
N GLU A 241 4.90 -1.50 -20.25
CA GLU A 241 3.83 -0.51 -20.38
C GLU A 241 2.47 -1.22 -20.59
N ILE A 242 1.47 -0.81 -19.82
CA ILE A 242 0.08 -1.27 -19.96
C ILE A 242 -0.66 -0.32 -20.89
N ASP A 243 -1.23 -0.85 -21.98
CA ASP A 243 -1.89 -0.05 -23.00
C ASP A 243 -3.40 0.13 -22.79
N ASN A 244 -4.05 -0.79 -22.09
CA ASN A 244 -5.49 -0.79 -21.92
C ASN A 244 -5.89 -1.42 -20.58
N ILE A 245 -6.89 -0.84 -19.91
CA ILE A 245 -7.46 -1.33 -18.66
C ILE A 245 -8.98 -1.42 -18.78
N GLN A 246 -9.55 -2.52 -18.29
CA GLN A 246 -11.00 -2.73 -18.15
C GLN A 246 -11.30 -3.09 -16.69
N SER A 247 -12.34 -2.54 -16.11
CA SER A 247 -12.61 -2.63 -14.67
C SER A 247 -13.46 -3.83 -14.25
N ASN A 248 -14.29 -4.40 -15.12
CA ASN A 248 -15.19 -5.51 -14.77
C ASN A 248 -15.20 -6.62 -15.83
N PRO A 249 -14.47 -7.72 -15.64
CA PRO A 249 -13.43 -7.95 -14.60
C PRO A 249 -12.21 -7.05 -14.82
N LEU A 250 -11.41 -6.84 -13.78
CA LEU A 250 -10.20 -6.03 -13.92
C LEU A 250 -9.19 -6.77 -14.80
N THR A 251 -9.05 -6.30 -16.03
CA THR A 251 -8.12 -6.84 -17.04
C THR A 251 -7.27 -5.72 -17.62
N PHE A 252 -6.09 -6.07 -18.10
CA PHE A 252 -5.21 -5.14 -18.80
C PHE A 252 -4.36 -5.85 -19.86
N SER A 253 -3.83 -5.08 -20.79
CA SER A 253 -2.95 -5.57 -21.86
C SER A 253 -1.50 -5.12 -21.61
N LEU A 254 -0.58 -6.09 -21.61
CA LEU A 254 0.86 -5.87 -21.46
C LEU A 254 1.60 -6.70 -22.54
N LYS A 255 2.41 -6.06 -23.40
CA LYS A 255 3.15 -6.73 -24.49
C LYS A 255 2.26 -7.60 -25.37
N ASN A 256 1.08 -7.10 -25.73
CA ASN A 256 0.04 -7.79 -26.53
C ASN A 256 -0.60 -9.03 -25.86
N GLU A 257 -0.35 -9.23 -24.58
CA GLU A 257 -0.93 -10.32 -23.80
C GLU A 257 -1.95 -9.77 -22.79
N THR A 258 -3.08 -10.45 -22.61
CA THR A 258 -4.12 -10.04 -21.66
C THR A 258 -3.91 -10.71 -20.31
N TYR A 259 -4.00 -9.92 -19.26
CA TYR A 259 -3.94 -10.33 -17.86
C TYR A 259 -5.27 -10.05 -17.18
N GLN A 260 -5.70 -10.93 -16.31
CA GLN A 260 -6.90 -10.76 -15.48
C GLN A 260 -6.51 -10.84 -14.01
N MET A 261 -7.09 -9.96 -13.21
CA MET A 261 -6.87 -9.91 -11.76
C MET A 261 -8.20 -10.07 -11.03
N ASN A 262 -8.19 -10.85 -9.94
CA ASN A 262 -9.30 -10.93 -8.99
C ASN A 262 -9.13 -9.91 -7.85
N MET A 263 -8.66 -8.71 -8.21
CA MET A 263 -8.56 -7.57 -7.32
C MET A 263 -9.52 -6.47 -7.79
N THR A 264 -10.01 -5.68 -6.86
CA THR A 264 -10.74 -4.46 -7.15
C THR A 264 -9.83 -3.24 -6.99
N GLY A 265 -10.23 -2.12 -7.58
CA GLY A 265 -9.43 -0.90 -7.55
C GLY A 265 -8.41 -0.82 -8.70
N THR A 266 -8.69 0.06 -9.66
CA THR A 266 -7.87 0.21 -10.88
C THR A 266 -6.42 0.60 -10.58
N TYR A 267 -6.15 1.31 -9.46
CA TYR A 267 -4.80 1.62 -8.98
C TYR A 267 -3.97 0.37 -8.66
N ASN A 268 -4.62 -0.79 -8.40
CA ASN A 268 -3.90 -2.05 -8.20
C ASN A 268 -3.23 -2.57 -9.48
N VAL A 269 -3.57 -2.00 -10.64
CA VAL A 269 -2.86 -2.26 -11.89
C VAL A 269 -1.39 -1.81 -11.79
N TYR A 270 -1.11 -0.63 -11.19
CA TYR A 270 0.28 -0.20 -10.92
C TYR A 270 1.00 -1.18 -9.98
N ASN A 271 0.34 -1.62 -8.91
CA ASN A 271 0.92 -2.57 -7.96
C ASN A 271 1.22 -3.93 -8.62
N ALA A 272 0.30 -4.38 -9.49
CA ALA A 272 0.47 -5.60 -10.26
C ALA A 272 1.59 -5.47 -11.28
N LEU A 273 1.64 -4.36 -12.01
CA LEU A 273 2.68 -4.12 -13.02
C LEU A 273 4.08 -4.10 -12.40
N ALA A 274 4.26 -3.46 -11.25
CA ALA A 274 5.52 -3.50 -10.51
C ALA A 274 5.95 -4.93 -10.14
N ALA A 275 5.00 -5.74 -9.63
CA ALA A 275 5.26 -7.14 -9.27
C ALA A 275 5.53 -8.02 -10.50
N ILE A 276 4.77 -7.83 -11.59
CA ILE A 276 4.96 -8.53 -12.88
C ILE A 276 6.32 -8.21 -13.46
N THR A 277 6.69 -6.92 -13.49
CA THR A 277 8.00 -6.47 -13.98
C THR A 277 9.12 -7.18 -13.24
N CYS A 278 9.07 -7.21 -11.91
CA CYS A 278 10.07 -7.92 -11.11
C CYS A 278 10.08 -9.43 -11.39
N ALA A 279 8.93 -10.07 -11.46
CA ALA A 279 8.82 -11.50 -11.74
C ALA A 279 9.36 -11.86 -13.14
N ALA A 280 9.06 -11.03 -14.14
CA ALA A 280 9.58 -11.20 -15.52
C ALA A 280 11.10 -11.03 -15.58
N GLU A 281 11.66 -10.04 -14.88
CA GLU A 281 13.12 -9.81 -14.76
C GLU A 281 13.85 -10.95 -14.02
N LEU A 282 13.11 -11.71 -13.19
CA LEU A 282 13.60 -12.95 -12.57
C LEU A 282 13.41 -14.19 -13.46
N GLY A 283 12.90 -14.03 -14.69
CA GLY A 283 12.72 -15.11 -15.65
C GLY A 283 11.48 -15.98 -15.42
N ILE A 284 10.50 -15.48 -14.62
CA ILE A 284 9.25 -16.20 -14.41
C ILE A 284 8.43 -16.17 -15.70
N GLN A 285 8.00 -17.35 -16.15
CA GLN A 285 7.22 -17.50 -17.39
C GLN A 285 5.87 -16.82 -17.27
N ASP A 286 5.45 -16.17 -18.34
CA ASP A 286 4.22 -15.39 -18.44
C ASP A 286 2.96 -16.18 -18.02
N ARG A 287 2.85 -17.44 -18.44
CA ARG A 287 1.75 -18.33 -18.04
C ARG A 287 1.60 -18.50 -16.52
N ASN A 288 2.74 -18.52 -15.79
CA ASN A 288 2.73 -18.64 -14.33
C ASN A 288 2.30 -17.33 -13.70
N ILE A 289 2.75 -16.19 -14.24
CA ILE A 289 2.34 -14.86 -13.82
C ILE A 289 0.82 -14.70 -13.96
N LYS A 290 0.25 -14.99 -15.13
CA LYS A 290 -1.21 -14.91 -15.40
C LYS A 290 -2.02 -15.77 -14.44
N LYS A 291 -1.62 -17.04 -14.27
CA LYS A 291 -2.30 -17.96 -13.35
C LYS A 291 -2.27 -17.45 -11.91
N SER A 292 -1.15 -16.93 -11.48
CA SER A 292 -0.98 -16.44 -10.12
C SER A 292 -1.75 -15.15 -9.86
N LEU A 293 -1.79 -14.22 -10.82
CA LEU A 293 -2.61 -13.01 -10.76
C LEU A 293 -4.10 -13.34 -10.61
N HIS A 294 -4.60 -14.29 -11.39
CA HIS A 294 -5.99 -14.72 -11.32
C HIS A 294 -6.35 -15.31 -9.94
N ASN A 295 -5.42 -16.00 -9.31
CA ASN A 295 -5.63 -16.66 -8.01
C ASN A 295 -5.30 -15.78 -6.80
N PHE A 296 -4.77 -14.57 -7.02
CA PHE A 296 -4.43 -13.67 -5.94
C PHE A 296 -5.66 -12.89 -5.46
N HIS A 297 -5.83 -12.84 -4.14
CA HIS A 297 -6.89 -12.07 -3.49
C HIS A 297 -6.29 -11.08 -2.51
N LEU A 298 -6.84 -9.86 -2.51
CA LEU A 298 -6.47 -8.83 -1.54
C LEU A 298 -6.94 -9.23 -0.14
N THR A 299 -6.06 -9.03 0.81
CA THR A 299 -6.31 -9.27 2.23
C THR A 299 -5.99 -8.01 3.04
N ASN A 300 -6.17 -8.06 4.34
CA ASN A 300 -5.74 -7.00 5.27
C ASN A 300 -6.36 -5.62 5.00
N GLY A 301 -7.66 -5.59 4.63
CA GLY A 301 -8.41 -4.34 4.46
C GLY A 301 -7.95 -3.47 3.28
N ARG A 302 -7.40 -4.08 2.22
CA ARG A 302 -7.06 -3.41 0.97
C ARG A 302 -8.12 -3.77 -0.08
N MET A 303 -9.14 -2.93 -0.26
CA MET A 303 -10.32 -3.20 -1.10
C MET A 303 -10.90 -4.60 -0.81
N GLN A 304 -10.92 -4.98 0.48
CA GLN A 304 -11.43 -6.28 0.91
C GLN A 304 -12.94 -6.32 0.77
N LEU A 305 -13.43 -7.24 -0.06
CA LEU A 305 -14.85 -7.39 -0.39
C LEU A 305 -15.52 -8.39 0.56
N PHE A 306 -16.69 -8.00 1.06
CA PHE A 306 -17.64 -8.82 1.80
C PHE A 306 -19.02 -8.70 1.16
N PHE A 307 -19.91 -9.67 1.44
CA PHE A 307 -21.30 -9.61 1.01
C PHE A 307 -22.24 -9.73 2.21
N TYR A 308 -23.26 -8.89 2.25
CA TYR A 308 -24.32 -8.93 3.25
C TYR A 308 -25.65 -8.61 2.59
N LYS A 309 -26.65 -9.50 2.75
CA LYS A 309 -27.97 -9.38 2.11
C LYS A 309 -27.91 -9.09 0.59
N GLY A 310 -26.93 -9.69 -0.09
CA GLY A 310 -26.71 -9.49 -1.53
C GLY A 310 -26.00 -8.21 -1.92
N PHE A 311 -25.66 -7.31 -0.98
CA PHE A 311 -24.93 -6.08 -1.26
C PHE A 311 -23.44 -6.21 -0.96
N PRO A 312 -22.57 -5.55 -1.75
CA PRO A 312 -21.14 -5.52 -1.47
C PRO A 312 -20.81 -4.55 -0.34
N TYR A 313 -19.94 -4.98 0.57
CA TYR A 313 -19.33 -4.18 1.63
C TYR A 313 -17.82 -4.24 1.44
N ILE A 314 -17.21 -3.10 1.16
CA ILE A 314 -15.81 -2.99 0.82
C ILE A 314 -15.07 -2.26 1.93
N VAL A 315 -14.03 -2.90 2.49
CA VAL A 315 -13.15 -2.29 3.49
C VAL A 315 -11.85 -1.87 2.81
N ASN A 316 -11.53 -0.58 2.84
CA ASN A 316 -10.29 -0.06 2.30
C ASN A 316 -9.58 0.88 3.27
N LEU A 317 -8.37 0.50 3.68
CA LEU A 317 -7.51 1.28 4.56
C LEU A 317 -7.04 2.57 3.87
N ASN A 318 -7.23 3.70 4.54
CA ASN A 318 -6.78 5.01 4.11
C ASN A 318 -5.98 5.70 5.23
N LYS A 319 -4.81 6.25 4.90
CA LYS A 319 -3.90 6.86 5.88
C LYS A 319 -3.33 8.22 5.43
N ASN A 320 -3.62 8.62 4.19
CA ASN A 320 -3.14 9.86 3.59
C ASN A 320 -4.12 10.38 2.52
N PRO A 321 -3.99 11.65 2.06
CA PRO A 321 -4.89 12.25 1.08
C PRO A 321 -4.93 11.46 -0.22
N SER A 322 -3.77 11.09 -0.74
CA SER A 322 -3.61 10.38 -2.00
C SER A 322 -4.37 9.05 -2.00
N GLY A 323 -4.19 8.24 -0.94
CA GLY A 323 -4.93 6.98 -0.78
C GLY A 323 -6.44 7.18 -0.66
N MET A 324 -6.88 8.23 0.05
CA MET A 324 -8.30 8.54 0.18
C MET A 324 -8.90 9.00 -1.15
N ASN A 325 -8.23 9.89 -1.90
CA ASN A 325 -8.69 10.34 -3.21
C ASN A 325 -8.81 9.18 -4.21
N VAL A 326 -7.89 8.22 -4.17
CA VAL A 326 -8.01 6.95 -4.94
C VAL A 326 -9.27 6.19 -4.56
N SER A 327 -9.52 6.03 -3.24
CA SER A 327 -10.72 5.35 -2.76
C SER A 327 -12.00 6.04 -3.21
N LEU A 328 -12.03 7.37 -3.15
CA LEU A 328 -13.16 8.16 -3.62
C LEU A 328 -13.37 8.00 -5.13
N SER A 329 -12.31 8.07 -5.93
CA SER A 329 -12.40 7.86 -7.38
C SER A 329 -12.98 6.48 -7.74
N GLU A 330 -12.58 5.43 -7.03
CA GLU A 330 -13.13 4.08 -7.22
C GLU A 330 -14.61 4.01 -6.84
N ILE A 331 -15.00 4.63 -5.70
CA ILE A 331 -16.39 4.73 -5.26
C ILE A 331 -17.24 5.44 -6.31
N LEU A 332 -16.70 6.50 -6.91
CA LEU A 332 -17.39 7.35 -7.88
C LEU A 332 -17.42 6.78 -9.30
N SER A 333 -16.58 5.77 -9.59
CA SER A 333 -16.63 5.05 -10.87
C SER A 333 -17.93 4.26 -11.07
N THR A 334 -18.65 4.00 -10.00
CA THR A 334 -19.95 3.32 -10.01
C THR A 334 -21.11 4.32 -9.85
N HIS A 335 -22.27 4.00 -10.45
CA HIS A 335 -23.45 4.88 -10.45
C HIS A 335 -24.64 4.33 -9.66
N TYR A 336 -24.49 3.20 -8.95
CA TYR A 336 -25.53 2.70 -8.07
C TYR A 336 -25.58 3.45 -6.74
N GLU A 337 -26.74 3.45 -6.08
CA GLU A 337 -26.91 4.04 -4.76
C GLU A 337 -26.01 3.34 -3.72
N LYS A 338 -25.34 4.14 -2.88
CA LYS A 338 -24.35 3.65 -1.93
C LYS A 338 -24.25 4.49 -0.66
N GLN A 339 -23.63 3.91 0.37
CA GLN A 339 -23.24 4.63 1.58
C GLN A 339 -21.72 4.53 1.80
N ILE A 340 -21.19 5.56 2.46
CA ILE A 340 -19.76 5.66 2.81
C ILE A 340 -19.65 5.83 4.31
N VAL A 341 -18.71 5.12 4.93
CA VAL A 341 -18.43 5.22 6.37
C VAL A 341 -16.96 5.55 6.56
N PHE A 342 -16.68 6.74 7.06
CA PHE A 342 -15.34 7.17 7.43
C PHE A 342 -15.06 6.82 8.90
N PHE A 343 -13.95 6.13 9.16
CA PHE A 343 -13.48 5.82 10.51
C PHE A 343 -12.11 6.48 10.69
N ILE A 344 -12.11 7.72 11.20
CA ILE A 344 -10.88 8.52 11.32
C ILE A 344 -10.42 8.56 12.77
N ASN A 345 -9.25 7.95 13.02
CA ASN A 345 -8.55 8.00 14.30
C ASN A 345 -7.25 8.81 14.18
N ASP A 346 -6.70 9.24 15.34
CA ASP A 346 -5.45 9.99 15.49
C ASP A 346 -4.53 9.38 16.54
N PHE A 347 -4.55 8.07 16.69
CA PHE A 347 -3.62 7.38 17.57
C PHE A 347 -2.19 7.40 16.99
N ILE A 348 -1.19 7.07 17.81
CA ILE A 348 0.24 7.15 17.42
C ILE A 348 0.52 6.43 16.08
N ALA A 349 -0.15 5.30 15.82
CA ALA A 349 0.04 4.55 14.59
C ALA A 349 -0.70 5.13 13.37
N ASP A 350 -1.69 6.00 13.58
CA ASP A 350 -2.38 6.73 12.50
C ASP A 350 -1.64 8.01 12.09
N GLY A 351 -0.75 8.52 12.97
CA GLY A 351 -0.27 9.89 12.96
C GLY A 351 -1.23 10.81 13.74
N ARG A 352 -0.68 11.75 14.51
CA ARG A 352 -1.49 12.68 15.30
C ARG A 352 -2.01 13.88 14.51
N ASP A 353 -1.30 14.21 13.44
CA ASP A 353 -1.73 15.26 12.52
C ASP A 353 -2.84 14.71 11.61
N VAL A 354 -4.03 15.29 11.74
CA VAL A 354 -5.20 14.99 10.89
C VAL A 354 -5.47 16.09 9.87
N SER A 355 -4.58 17.06 9.72
CA SER A 355 -4.74 18.15 8.74
C SER A 355 -4.84 17.63 7.31
N TRP A 356 -4.29 16.46 7.05
CA TRP A 356 -4.36 15.79 5.75
C TRP A 356 -5.80 15.56 5.24
N ILE A 357 -6.81 15.55 6.10
CA ILE A 357 -8.21 15.45 5.66
C ILE A 357 -8.67 16.67 4.84
N TRP A 358 -7.97 17.81 4.97
CA TRP A 358 -8.25 19.02 4.21
C TRP A 358 -7.70 19.00 2.78
N ASP A 359 -6.75 18.11 2.51
CA ASP A 359 -6.16 17.87 1.20
C ASP A 359 -6.95 16.80 0.38
N ILE A 360 -8.06 16.28 0.94
CA ILE A 360 -8.93 15.32 0.26
C ILE A 360 -9.99 16.06 -0.53
N ASP A 361 -10.25 15.61 -1.75
CA ASP A 361 -11.26 16.15 -2.66
C ASP A 361 -12.66 15.60 -2.33
N PHE A 362 -13.19 15.97 -1.17
CA PHE A 362 -14.55 15.56 -0.75
C PHE A 362 -15.66 16.25 -1.53
N GLU A 363 -15.37 17.33 -2.23
CA GLU A 363 -16.28 18.04 -3.12
C GLU A 363 -16.87 17.11 -4.19
N CYS A 364 -16.11 16.08 -4.59
CA CYS A 364 -16.57 15.05 -5.53
C CYS A 364 -17.73 14.17 -5.00
N LEU A 365 -17.99 14.21 -3.68
CA LEU A 365 -19.09 13.47 -3.06
C LEU A 365 -20.46 14.18 -3.17
N GLN A 366 -20.52 15.37 -3.77
CA GLN A 366 -21.79 16.08 -4.07
C GLN A 366 -22.56 15.37 -5.20
N ARG A 367 -23.04 14.15 -4.94
CA ARG A 367 -23.72 13.30 -5.94
C ARG A 367 -25.00 12.70 -5.37
N GLU A 368 -25.98 12.49 -6.25
CA GLU A 368 -27.29 11.91 -5.91
C GLU A 368 -27.20 10.42 -5.51
N ASP A 369 -26.25 9.67 -6.07
CA ASP A 369 -26.07 8.26 -5.80
C ASP A 369 -25.39 7.97 -4.45
N ILE A 370 -24.87 8.99 -3.77
CA ILE A 370 -24.39 8.89 -2.38
C ILE A 370 -25.56 9.24 -1.45
N LYS A 371 -26.13 8.23 -0.80
CA LYS A 371 -27.32 8.38 0.05
C LYS A 371 -27.00 8.71 1.50
N ARG A 372 -25.92 8.14 2.03
CA ARG A 372 -25.55 8.28 3.43
C ARG A 372 -24.02 8.38 3.57
N ILE A 373 -23.58 9.25 4.46
CA ILE A 373 -22.17 9.39 4.85
C ILE A 373 -22.12 9.32 6.38
N ILE A 374 -21.56 8.25 6.93
CA ILE A 374 -21.40 8.07 8.37
C ILE A 374 -19.99 8.48 8.76
N CYS A 375 -19.88 9.35 9.75
CA CYS A 375 -18.60 9.80 10.32
C CYS A 375 -18.39 9.15 11.68
N SER A 376 -17.26 8.45 11.86
CA SER A 376 -16.94 7.66 13.06
C SER A 376 -15.46 7.76 13.44
N GLY A 377 -15.11 7.26 14.63
CA GLY A 377 -13.77 7.31 15.18
C GLY A 377 -13.51 8.52 16.08
N SER A 378 -12.27 8.66 16.56
CA SER A 378 -11.87 9.75 17.48
C SER A 378 -11.99 11.15 16.86
N ARG A 379 -11.85 11.26 15.51
CA ARG A 379 -11.91 12.50 14.73
C ARG A 379 -13.22 12.69 13.96
N THR A 380 -14.31 12.13 14.47
CA THR A 380 -15.64 12.24 13.87
C THR A 380 -16.04 13.68 13.57
N SER A 381 -15.75 14.62 14.49
CA SER A 381 -16.15 16.03 14.31
C SER A 381 -15.31 16.76 13.27
N ASP A 382 -14.03 16.38 13.12
CA ASP A 382 -13.13 16.98 12.12
C ASP A 382 -13.57 16.60 10.70
N ILE A 383 -13.89 15.31 10.47
CA ILE A 383 -14.38 14.87 9.15
C ILE A 383 -15.75 15.49 8.82
N MET A 384 -16.66 15.60 9.80
CA MET A 384 -17.95 16.28 9.59
C MET A 384 -17.77 17.75 9.21
N LEU A 385 -16.84 18.45 9.88
CA LEU A 385 -16.52 19.83 9.55
C LEU A 385 -15.98 19.94 8.12
N ARG A 386 -15.07 19.08 7.73
CA ARG A 386 -14.51 19.05 6.37
C ARG A 386 -15.58 18.78 5.32
N LEU A 387 -16.49 17.81 5.56
CA LEU A 387 -17.62 17.53 4.66
C LEU A 387 -18.59 18.72 4.52
N LYS A 388 -18.82 19.45 5.61
CA LYS A 388 -19.61 20.70 5.56
C LYS A 388 -18.95 21.74 4.63
N TYR A 389 -17.61 21.92 4.74
CA TYR A 389 -16.89 22.85 3.86
C TYR A 389 -16.81 22.34 2.41
N ALA A 390 -16.89 21.03 2.20
CA ALA A 390 -17.04 20.44 0.86
C ALA A 390 -18.44 20.61 0.27
N GLY A 391 -19.39 21.26 0.96
CA GLY A 391 -20.74 21.50 0.47
C GLY A 391 -21.66 20.26 0.45
N ILE A 392 -21.32 19.23 1.24
CA ILE A 392 -22.16 18.02 1.34
C ILE A 392 -23.46 18.33 2.09
N ASP A 393 -24.58 17.84 1.57
CA ASP A 393 -25.91 17.99 2.19
C ASP A 393 -25.87 17.44 3.64
N PRO A 394 -26.13 18.29 4.66
CA PRO A 394 -26.12 17.87 6.06
C PRO A 394 -27.09 16.72 6.37
N ASN A 395 -28.17 16.55 5.60
CA ASN A 395 -29.13 15.46 5.79
C ASN A 395 -28.57 14.10 5.43
N LYS A 396 -27.51 14.04 4.62
CA LYS A 396 -26.79 12.81 4.27
C LYS A 396 -25.69 12.44 5.28
N VAL A 397 -25.29 13.38 6.16
CA VAL A 397 -24.14 13.21 7.08
C VAL A 397 -24.61 12.81 8.46
N ILE A 398 -24.14 11.65 8.94
CA ILE A 398 -24.57 11.02 10.19
C ILE A 398 -23.38 10.93 11.15
N LYS A 399 -23.55 11.42 12.38
CA LYS A 399 -22.53 11.38 13.43
C LYS A 399 -22.70 10.15 14.31
N ILE A 400 -21.76 9.20 14.23
CA ILE A 400 -21.72 8.02 15.10
C ILE A 400 -20.25 7.77 15.52
N PRO A 401 -19.75 8.33 16.63
CA PRO A 401 -18.35 8.21 17.03
C PRO A 401 -17.90 6.78 17.33
N SER A 402 -18.79 5.91 17.82
CA SER A 402 -18.47 4.51 18.08
C SER A 402 -18.39 3.71 16.78
N ILE A 403 -17.24 3.08 16.54
CA ILE A 403 -16.98 2.23 15.37
C ILE A 403 -18.02 1.09 15.28
N GLU A 404 -18.23 0.38 16.40
CA GLU A 404 -19.22 -0.71 16.47
C GLU A 404 -20.63 -0.24 16.08
N LYS A 405 -21.11 0.88 16.66
CA LYS A 405 -22.44 1.42 16.36
C LYS A 405 -22.56 1.91 14.92
N ALA A 406 -21.49 2.51 14.37
CA ALA A 406 -21.48 2.96 12.98
C ALA A 406 -21.60 1.77 12.00
N ILE A 407 -20.95 0.67 12.31
CA ILE A 407 -21.06 -0.57 11.52
C ILE A 407 -22.47 -1.16 11.65
N GLN A 408 -23.02 -1.24 12.86
CA GLN A 408 -24.38 -1.72 13.08
C GLN A 408 -25.41 -0.87 12.33
N ASP A 409 -25.26 0.45 12.34
CA ASP A 409 -26.14 1.36 11.60
C ASP A 409 -26.01 1.16 10.09
N ALA A 410 -24.80 0.98 9.56
CA ALA A 410 -24.59 0.70 8.15
C ALA A 410 -25.24 -0.63 7.72
N PHE A 411 -25.17 -1.66 8.56
CA PHE A 411 -25.83 -2.96 8.31
C PHE A 411 -27.36 -2.92 8.47
N SER A 412 -27.89 -1.99 9.26
CA SER A 412 -29.35 -1.80 9.40
C SER A 412 -29.98 -1.12 8.16
N HIS A 413 -29.17 -0.54 7.30
CA HIS A 413 -29.58 0.08 6.03
C HIS A 413 -28.84 -0.61 4.86
N PRO A 414 -29.22 -1.85 4.48
CA PRO A 414 -28.47 -2.64 3.50
C PRO A 414 -28.41 -1.98 2.13
N MET A 415 -27.22 -1.62 1.70
CA MET A 415 -26.89 -1.12 0.37
C MET A 415 -25.38 -1.28 0.13
N PRO A 416 -24.88 -1.13 -1.10
CA PRO A 416 -23.44 -1.08 -1.37
C PRO A 416 -22.74 -0.11 -0.42
N THR A 417 -21.73 -0.59 0.32
CA THR A 417 -21.13 0.12 1.45
C THR A 417 -19.62 0.15 1.33
N TYR A 418 -19.02 1.33 1.54
CA TYR A 418 -17.58 1.50 1.58
C TYR A 418 -17.16 1.92 2.98
N PHE A 419 -16.41 1.06 3.66
CA PHE A 419 -15.77 1.32 4.94
C PHE A 419 -14.36 1.83 4.71
N LEU A 420 -14.07 3.05 5.14
CA LEU A 420 -12.80 3.76 4.92
C LEU A 420 -12.11 4.05 6.26
N PRO A 421 -11.51 3.03 6.89
CA PRO A 421 -10.81 3.19 8.17
C PRO A 421 -9.39 3.73 8.00
N THR A 422 -8.91 4.48 9.01
CA THR A 422 -7.49 4.67 9.30
C THR A 422 -6.88 3.40 9.90
N TYR A 423 -5.56 3.38 10.07
CA TYR A 423 -4.82 2.16 10.42
C TYR A 423 -5.30 1.52 11.74
N THR A 424 -5.48 2.31 12.79
CA THR A 424 -5.90 1.77 14.10
C THR A 424 -7.36 1.35 14.14
N ALA A 425 -8.22 1.95 13.31
CA ALA A 425 -9.62 1.57 13.19
C ALA A 425 -9.82 0.27 12.38
N LEU A 426 -8.89 -0.07 11.49
CA LEU A 426 -9.05 -1.17 10.52
C LEU A 426 -9.39 -2.51 11.17
N GLN A 427 -8.65 -2.91 12.22
CA GLN A 427 -8.86 -4.23 12.83
C GLN A 427 -10.23 -4.34 13.50
N GLU A 428 -10.66 -3.28 14.17
CA GLU A 428 -11.98 -3.20 14.80
C GLU A 428 -13.08 -3.25 13.74
N VAL A 429 -12.96 -2.46 12.67
CA VAL A 429 -13.90 -2.47 11.52
C VAL A 429 -14.01 -3.87 10.92
N LYS A 430 -12.90 -4.55 10.64
CA LYS A 430 -12.91 -5.91 10.10
C LYS A 430 -13.62 -6.88 11.04
N ASN A 431 -13.25 -6.87 12.31
CA ASN A 431 -13.81 -7.81 13.29
C ASN A 431 -15.34 -7.66 13.43
N HIS A 432 -15.84 -6.41 13.50
CA HIS A 432 -17.27 -6.16 13.59
C HIS A 432 -18.00 -6.50 12.28
N THR A 433 -17.41 -6.21 11.12
CA THR A 433 -17.95 -6.59 9.82
C THR A 433 -18.09 -8.10 9.69
N GLU A 434 -17.04 -8.87 10.01
CA GLU A 434 -17.05 -10.32 9.94
C GLU A 434 -18.07 -10.95 10.92
N ARG A 435 -18.18 -10.39 12.14
CA ARG A 435 -19.19 -10.83 13.13
C ARG A 435 -20.62 -10.59 12.66
N SER A 436 -20.89 -9.44 12.05
CA SER A 436 -22.23 -9.10 11.54
C SER A 436 -22.66 -10.04 10.43
N ILE A 437 -21.73 -10.37 9.52
CA ILE A 437 -21.97 -11.30 8.41
C ILE A 437 -22.19 -12.74 8.93
N LYS A 438 -21.40 -13.19 9.90
CA LYS A 438 -21.58 -14.54 10.50
C LYS A 438 -22.94 -14.70 11.15
N LYS A 439 -23.39 -13.70 11.93
CA LYS A 439 -24.72 -13.73 12.59
C LYS A 439 -25.85 -13.88 11.57
N GLU A 440 -25.74 -13.25 10.39
CA GLU A 440 -26.75 -13.41 9.35
C GLU A 440 -26.75 -14.81 8.75
N ASN A 441 -25.58 -15.33 8.41
CA ASN A 441 -25.46 -16.66 7.83
C ASN A 441 -26.00 -17.75 8.79
N GLU A 442 -25.82 -17.56 10.10
CA GLU A 442 -26.40 -18.43 11.14
C GLU A 442 -27.93 -18.26 11.25
N SER A 443 -28.46 -17.05 11.08
CA SER A 443 -29.90 -16.77 11.10
C SER A 443 -30.64 -17.23 9.83
N CYS A 444 -29.96 -17.34 8.71
CA CYS A 444 -30.52 -17.87 7.45
C CYS A 444 -30.45 -19.41 7.36
N ALA A 445 -29.70 -20.06 8.26
CA ALA A 445 -29.54 -21.52 8.32
C ALA A 445 -30.53 -22.19 9.32
N LEU A 446 -31.31 -21.39 10.06
CA LEU A 446 -32.43 -21.81 10.94
C LEU A 446 -33.77 -21.52 10.26
#